data_5b0f27728d51b44ee404c9c4cb7473d8
#
_entry.id   5b0f27728d51b44ee404c9c4cb7473d8
#
_cell.length_a   1.000
_cell.length_b   1.000
_cell.length_c   1.000
_cell.angle_alpha   90.00
_cell.angle_beta   90.00
_cell.angle_gamma   90.00
#
_symmetry.space_group_name_H-M   'P 1'
#
loop_
_entity.id
_entity.type
_entity.pdbx_description
1 polymer ?
#
loop_
_entity_poly.entity_id
_entity_poly.type
_entity_poly.pdbx_seq_one_letter_code
_entity_poly.pdbx_strand_id
1 'polypeptide(L)'
;HADLSSTRRADCAMFGTMESATPAVPSMPRAALRWQWSQLPGLAAAELYAVLAARQQVFAVEQQCAFQDADGHDLHAWHLLAWTEAGTTSALAGYLRVLDPGRKYSEPSIGRVLTVAPHRGIGLGRTLMSEGIMRTRAIWPGRPIRVAAQQRLEAFYASLGFRTASAPYAEDGILHV
;
A
#
# COMPACT_ATOMS: atom_id res chain seq x y z
N HIS A 1 17.58 -8.45 -50.52
CA HIS A 1 16.23 -7.93 -50.25
C HIS A 1 15.33 -9.10 -49.92
N ALA A 2 15.08 -9.35 -48.67
CA ALA A 2 14.04 -10.25 -48.18
C ALA A 2 13.33 -9.57 -47.02
N ASP A 3 12.08 -9.30 -47.26
CA ASP A 3 11.10 -8.74 -46.40
C ASP A 3 10.72 -9.80 -45.30
N LEU A 4 10.85 -9.45 -44.04
CA LEU A 4 10.44 -10.26 -42.90
C LEU A 4 9.42 -9.50 -42.05
N SER A 5 8.24 -9.30 -42.62
CA SER A 5 7.07 -8.86 -41.85
C SER A 5 6.02 -9.99 -41.88
N SER A 6 6.02 -10.83 -40.86
CA SER A 6 4.88 -11.70 -40.54
C SER A 6 4.79 -11.93 -39.06
N THR A 7 4.18 -10.98 -38.38
CA THR A 7 3.74 -11.08 -36.99
C THR A 7 2.54 -12.01 -36.93
N ARG A 8 2.71 -13.21 -36.42
CA ARG A 8 1.59 -14.09 -36.08
C ARG A 8 0.95 -13.59 -34.79
N ARG A 9 -0.26 -13.02 -34.90
CA ARG A 9 -1.20 -12.89 -33.80
C ARG A 9 -1.68 -14.28 -33.42
N ALA A 10 -1.44 -14.68 -32.20
CA ALA A 10 -2.09 -15.84 -31.61
C ALA A 10 -3.52 -15.46 -31.25
N ASP A 11 -4.46 -15.99 -32.02
CA ASP A 11 -5.90 -15.97 -31.71
C ASP A 11 -6.14 -16.79 -30.45
N CYS A 12 -6.56 -16.12 -29.37
CA CYS A 12 -7.21 -16.76 -28.24
C CYS A 12 -8.70 -16.49 -28.36
N ALA A 13 -9.37 -17.33 -29.14
CA ALA A 13 -10.82 -17.34 -29.25
C ALA A 13 -11.36 -18.68 -28.78
N MET A 14 -12.47 -18.57 -28.06
CA MET A 14 -13.48 -19.57 -27.71
C MET A 14 -13.36 -20.22 -26.33
N PHE A 15 -14.18 -19.71 -25.40
CA PHE A 15 -15.04 -20.61 -24.62
C PHE A 15 -16.38 -19.95 -24.31
N GLY A 16 -17.40 -20.78 -24.39
CA GLY A 16 -18.80 -20.51 -24.49
C GLY A 16 -19.44 -19.75 -23.33
N THR A 17 -20.58 -19.16 -23.65
CA THR A 17 -21.56 -18.58 -22.75
C THR A 17 -22.05 -19.61 -21.73
N MET A 18 -21.62 -19.48 -20.48
CA MET A 18 -22.33 -20.00 -19.32
C MET A 18 -23.05 -18.84 -18.63
N GLU A 19 -24.35 -18.95 -18.54
CA GLU A 19 -25.19 -18.10 -17.73
C GLU A 19 -24.67 -18.12 -16.28
N SER A 20 -24.12 -17.00 -15.85
CA SER A 20 -23.54 -16.84 -14.53
C SER A 20 -24.62 -16.46 -13.54
N ALA A 21 -25.08 -17.43 -12.79
CA ALA A 21 -25.58 -17.15 -11.44
C ALA A 21 -24.40 -16.60 -10.65
N THR A 22 -24.43 -15.30 -10.32
CA THR A 22 -23.44 -14.67 -9.43
C THR A 22 -23.52 -15.37 -8.08
N PRO A 23 -22.52 -16.15 -7.65
CA PRO A 23 -22.51 -16.66 -6.30
C PRO A 23 -22.42 -15.47 -5.36
N ALA A 24 -23.36 -15.37 -4.42
CA ALA A 24 -23.25 -14.45 -3.30
C ALA A 24 -21.89 -14.67 -2.64
N VAL A 25 -21.01 -13.67 -2.69
CA VAL A 25 -19.74 -13.70 -1.98
C VAL A 25 -20.09 -13.85 -0.50
N PRO A 26 -19.74 -14.97 0.15
CA PRO A 26 -19.99 -15.12 1.57
C PRO A 26 -19.28 -13.94 2.24
N SER A 27 -20.02 -13.18 3.05
CA SER A 27 -19.42 -12.17 3.93
C SER A 27 -18.51 -12.95 4.88
N MET A 28 -17.22 -12.97 4.57
CA MET A 28 -16.23 -13.56 5.47
C MET A 28 -16.35 -12.86 6.81
N PRO A 29 -16.40 -13.62 7.92
CA PRO A 29 -16.26 -13.02 9.22
C PRO A 29 -15.01 -12.14 9.17
N ARG A 30 -15.12 -10.92 9.68
CA ARG A 30 -14.03 -9.94 9.73
C ARG A 30 -12.84 -10.65 10.36
N ALA A 31 -11.95 -11.20 9.51
CA ALA A 31 -10.79 -11.94 9.96
C ALA A 31 -10.04 -11.04 10.94
N ALA A 32 -9.74 -11.59 12.12
CA ALA A 32 -9.01 -10.82 13.12
C ALA A 32 -7.69 -10.36 12.49
N LEU A 33 -7.47 -9.05 12.50
CA LEU A 33 -6.22 -8.48 12.00
C LEU A 33 -5.19 -8.55 13.13
N ARG A 34 -4.04 -9.13 12.86
CA ARG A 34 -2.87 -9.03 13.71
C ARG A 34 -2.02 -7.85 13.24
N TRP A 35 -1.78 -6.92 14.14
CA TRP A 35 -0.94 -5.75 13.90
C TRP A 35 0.49 -6.01 14.34
N GLN A 36 1.44 -5.74 13.46
CA GLN A 36 2.87 -5.79 13.77
C GLN A 36 3.48 -4.41 13.52
N TRP A 37 4.13 -3.88 14.54
CA TRP A 37 4.84 -2.60 14.51
C TRP A 37 6.29 -2.84 14.85
N SER A 38 7.20 -2.59 13.92
CA SER A 38 8.61 -2.89 14.10
C SER A 38 9.49 -1.98 13.25
N GLN A 39 10.73 -1.81 13.67
CA GLN A 39 11.81 -1.38 12.79
C GLN A 39 12.33 -2.58 11.98
N LEU A 40 13.08 -2.32 10.90
CA LEU A 40 13.54 -3.36 9.98
C LEU A 40 14.26 -4.55 10.67
N PRO A 41 15.17 -4.34 11.65
CA PRO A 41 15.85 -5.46 12.30
C PRO A 41 14.92 -6.40 13.07
N GLY A 42 13.73 -5.96 13.42
CA GLY A 42 12.71 -6.77 14.09
C GLY A 42 11.75 -7.50 13.15
N LEU A 43 11.91 -7.37 11.84
CA LEU A 43 11.14 -8.12 10.85
C LEU A 43 11.90 -9.40 10.47
N ALA A 44 11.18 -10.52 10.41
CA ALA A 44 11.72 -11.74 9.81
C ALA A 44 11.93 -11.55 8.30
N ALA A 45 12.86 -12.26 7.71
CA ALA A 45 13.14 -12.17 6.27
C ALA A 45 11.90 -12.41 5.40
N ALA A 46 11.04 -13.37 5.79
CA ALA A 46 9.79 -13.67 5.09
C ALA A 46 8.77 -12.52 5.20
N GLU A 47 8.72 -11.83 6.33
CA GLU A 47 7.84 -10.66 6.54
C GLU A 47 8.30 -9.48 5.68
N LEU A 48 9.61 -9.22 5.66
CA LEU A 48 10.19 -8.20 4.80
C LEU A 48 9.94 -8.51 3.32
N TYR A 49 10.12 -9.78 2.91
CA TYR A 49 9.84 -10.20 1.54
C TYR A 49 8.37 -9.97 1.17
N ALA A 50 7.44 -10.30 2.05
CA ALA A 50 6.01 -10.07 1.84
C ALA A 50 5.69 -8.57 1.67
N VAL A 51 6.32 -7.71 2.47
CA VAL A 51 6.19 -6.24 2.35
C VAL A 51 6.71 -5.75 1.00
N LEU A 52 7.92 -6.15 0.61
CA LEU A 52 8.52 -5.71 -0.66
C LEU A 52 7.73 -6.21 -1.87
N ALA A 53 7.26 -7.46 -1.84
CA ALA A 53 6.41 -8.03 -2.88
C ALA A 53 5.08 -7.27 -3.03
N ALA A 54 4.42 -6.95 -1.90
CA ALA A 54 3.17 -6.17 -1.91
C ALA A 54 3.39 -4.74 -2.42
N ARG A 55 4.48 -4.08 -2.03
CA ARG A 55 4.85 -2.74 -2.51
C ARG A 55 5.14 -2.75 -4.02
N GLN A 56 5.90 -3.73 -4.49
CA GLN A 56 6.18 -3.89 -5.92
C GLN A 56 4.88 -4.14 -6.70
N GLN A 57 4.01 -5.02 -6.21
CA GLN A 57 2.72 -5.29 -6.85
C GLN A 57 1.88 -4.02 -6.95
N VAL A 58 1.73 -3.26 -5.87
CA VAL A 58 0.85 -2.09 -5.84
C VAL A 58 1.47 -0.89 -6.58
N PHE A 59 2.73 -0.55 -6.30
CA PHE A 59 3.32 0.68 -6.83
C PHE A 59 3.89 0.49 -8.25
N ALA A 60 4.63 -0.59 -8.50
CA ALA A 60 5.23 -0.80 -9.82
C ALA A 60 4.25 -1.42 -10.82
N VAL A 61 3.52 -2.48 -10.44
CA VAL A 61 2.67 -3.22 -11.38
C VAL A 61 1.31 -2.55 -11.57
N GLU A 62 0.56 -2.28 -10.48
CA GLU A 62 -0.80 -1.72 -10.60
C GLU A 62 -0.78 -0.23 -10.94
N GLN A 63 0.09 0.55 -10.30
CA GLN A 63 0.18 2.00 -10.52
C GLN A 63 1.14 2.38 -11.66
N GLN A 64 1.88 1.41 -12.20
CA GLN A 64 2.84 1.59 -13.30
C GLN A 64 3.91 2.66 -13.00
N CYS A 65 4.27 2.82 -11.74
CA CYS A 65 5.32 3.75 -11.32
C CYS A 65 6.68 3.10 -11.48
N ALA A 66 7.41 3.49 -12.51
CA ALA A 66 8.75 2.97 -12.83
C ALA A 66 9.85 3.68 -12.01
N PHE A 67 9.80 3.61 -10.69
CA PHE A 67 10.84 4.13 -9.80
C PHE A 67 11.35 3.05 -8.85
N GLN A 68 12.52 3.30 -8.27
CA GLN A 68 13.09 2.39 -7.26
C GLN A 68 12.34 2.54 -5.93
N ASP A 69 11.39 1.65 -5.67
CA ASP A 69 10.56 1.70 -4.47
C ASP A 69 11.36 1.44 -3.18
N ALA A 70 12.38 0.56 -3.21
CA ALA A 70 13.33 0.36 -2.12
C ALA A 70 14.36 1.52 -2.11
N ASP A 71 13.98 2.64 -1.49
CA ASP A 71 14.64 3.94 -1.53
C ASP A 71 15.72 4.16 -0.45
N GLY A 72 16.08 3.10 0.28
CA GLY A 72 17.05 3.15 1.38
C GLY A 72 16.47 3.66 2.71
N HIS A 73 15.32 4.30 2.72
CA HIS A 73 14.69 4.78 3.95
C HIS A 73 14.14 3.65 4.84
N ASP A 74 13.90 2.47 4.26
CA ASP A 74 13.35 1.32 4.99
C ASP A 74 14.23 0.88 6.16
N LEU A 75 15.56 1.04 6.03
CA LEU A 75 16.55 0.68 7.05
C LEU A 75 16.36 1.43 8.39
N HIS A 76 15.73 2.60 8.33
CA HIS A 76 15.59 3.53 9.46
C HIS A 76 14.12 3.88 9.72
N ALA A 77 13.21 3.10 9.19
CA ALA A 77 11.78 3.34 9.27
C ALA A 77 11.11 2.47 10.33
N TRP A 78 9.94 2.90 10.76
CA TRP A 78 8.96 2.07 11.40
C TRP A 78 8.02 1.47 10.35
N HIS A 79 7.76 0.19 10.48
CA HIS A 79 6.90 -0.57 9.59
C HIS A 79 5.65 -1.02 10.35
N LEU A 80 4.48 -0.72 9.80
CA LEU A 80 3.21 -1.23 10.29
C LEU A 80 2.66 -2.23 9.29
N LEU A 81 2.49 -3.46 9.72
CA LEU A 81 1.97 -4.57 8.95
C LEU A 81 0.62 -5.00 9.54
N ALA A 82 -0.37 -5.15 8.66
CA ALA A 82 -1.66 -5.76 8.98
C ALA A 82 -1.70 -7.16 8.38
N TRP A 83 -1.79 -8.17 9.21
CA TRP A 83 -1.87 -9.57 8.81
C TRP A 83 -3.29 -10.08 8.99
N THR A 84 -3.80 -10.83 8.01
CA THR A 84 -4.98 -11.66 8.23
C THR A 84 -4.54 -13.03 8.72
N GLU A 85 -5.29 -13.59 9.65
CA GLU A 85 -5.08 -14.94 10.15
C GLU A 85 -6.22 -15.83 9.65
N ALA A 86 -5.90 -16.80 8.81
CA ALA A 86 -6.83 -17.80 8.31
C ALA A 86 -6.28 -19.19 8.64
N GLY A 87 -6.72 -19.74 9.77
CA GLY A 87 -6.21 -21.02 10.28
C GLY A 87 -4.73 -20.94 10.60
N THR A 88 -3.90 -21.73 9.93
CA THR A 88 -2.42 -21.75 10.08
C THR A 88 -1.69 -20.80 9.15
N THR A 89 -2.41 -20.07 8.28
CA THR A 89 -1.81 -19.21 7.26
C THR A 89 -2.01 -17.74 7.61
N SER A 90 -0.92 -16.98 7.67
CA SER A 90 -0.94 -15.52 7.77
C SER A 90 -0.65 -14.92 6.40
N ALA A 91 -1.43 -13.92 5.99
CA ALA A 91 -1.19 -13.18 4.76
C ALA A 91 -1.16 -11.68 5.03
N LEU A 92 -0.25 -10.94 4.37
CA LEU A 92 -0.19 -9.50 4.47
C LEU A 92 -1.42 -8.90 3.80
N ALA A 93 -2.21 -8.12 4.55
CA ALA A 93 -3.41 -7.44 4.07
C ALA A 93 -3.19 -5.95 3.83
N GLY A 94 -2.31 -5.32 4.61
CA GLY A 94 -2.00 -3.91 4.49
C GLY A 94 -0.65 -3.56 5.09
N TYR A 95 -0.11 -2.44 4.65
CA TYR A 95 1.20 -1.95 5.08
C TYR A 95 1.27 -0.43 5.00
N LEU A 96 2.01 0.17 5.92
CA LEU A 96 2.52 1.54 5.80
C LEU A 96 3.90 1.66 6.44
N ARG A 97 4.62 2.69 6.03
CA ARG A 97 5.93 3.06 6.55
C ARG A 97 5.87 4.42 7.24
N VAL A 98 6.56 4.55 8.37
CA VAL A 98 6.72 5.84 9.05
C VAL A 98 8.21 6.16 9.15
N LEU A 99 8.56 7.36 8.69
CA LEU A 99 9.92 7.90 8.78
C LEU A 99 10.03 8.85 9.97
N ASP A 100 11.18 8.81 10.63
CA ASP A 100 11.54 9.72 11.70
C ASP A 100 11.60 11.17 11.21
N PRO A 101 11.35 12.14 12.09
CA PRO A 101 11.58 13.56 11.81
C PRO A 101 13.01 13.80 11.26
N GLY A 102 13.11 14.64 10.22
CA GLY A 102 14.39 14.97 9.60
C GLY A 102 14.86 14.00 8.51
N ARG A 103 14.17 12.88 8.28
CA ARG A 103 14.53 11.92 7.21
C ARG A 103 14.05 12.36 5.83
N LYS A 104 12.80 12.72 5.68
CA LYS A 104 12.22 13.29 4.45
C LYS A 104 11.68 14.70 4.70
N TYR A 105 11.08 14.91 5.85
CA TYR A 105 10.49 16.18 6.30
C TYR A 105 10.93 16.46 7.73
N SER A 106 10.74 17.70 8.19
CA SER A 106 10.99 18.10 9.60
C SER A 106 10.06 17.37 10.57
N GLU A 107 8.90 16.93 10.08
CA GLU A 107 7.91 16.16 10.81
C GLU A 107 8.09 14.65 10.57
N PRO A 108 7.62 13.77 11.50
CA PRO A 108 7.47 12.37 11.18
C PRO A 108 6.52 12.21 9.99
N SER A 109 6.79 11.28 9.09
CA SER A 109 5.99 11.13 7.88
C SER A 109 5.52 9.70 7.64
N ILE A 110 4.24 9.57 7.28
CA ILE A 110 3.64 8.30 6.87
C ILE A 110 3.70 8.22 5.34
N GLY A 111 4.15 7.09 4.84
CA GLY A 111 4.21 6.81 3.39
C GLY A 111 4.10 5.33 3.08
N ARG A 112 4.17 5.00 1.80
CA ARG A 112 4.05 3.62 1.30
C ARG A 112 2.78 2.91 1.80
N VAL A 113 1.69 3.67 1.95
CA VAL A 113 0.40 3.16 2.41
C VAL A 113 -0.23 2.29 1.33
N LEU A 114 -0.51 1.04 1.63
CA LEU A 114 -1.17 0.14 0.71
C LEU A 114 -2.10 -0.85 1.42
N THR A 115 -3.11 -1.30 0.69
CA THR A 115 -3.90 -2.49 1.00
C THR A 115 -3.82 -3.46 -0.17
N VAL A 116 -3.61 -4.73 0.11
CA VAL A 116 -3.52 -5.78 -0.90
C VAL A 116 -4.91 -6.00 -1.51
N ALA A 117 -4.98 -6.26 -2.82
CA ALA A 117 -6.23 -6.27 -3.59
C ALA A 117 -7.40 -7.04 -2.93
N PRO A 118 -7.24 -8.27 -2.40
CA PRO A 118 -8.34 -9.01 -1.76
C PRO A 118 -8.93 -8.34 -0.51
N HIS A 119 -8.24 -7.35 0.06
CA HIS A 119 -8.63 -6.68 1.30
C HIS A 119 -9.04 -5.21 1.10
N ARG A 120 -9.28 -4.80 -0.15
CA ARG A 120 -9.79 -3.46 -0.49
C ARG A 120 -11.31 -3.39 -0.36
N GLY A 121 -11.84 -2.17 -0.23
CA GLY A 121 -13.28 -1.93 -0.16
C GLY A 121 -13.96 -2.22 1.18
N ILE A 122 -13.26 -2.82 2.15
CA ILE A 122 -13.78 -3.20 3.46
C ILE A 122 -13.38 -2.24 4.59
N GLY A 123 -12.82 -1.07 4.26
CA GLY A 123 -12.40 -0.06 5.24
C GLY A 123 -11.00 -0.27 5.82
N LEU A 124 -10.25 -1.30 5.40
CA LEU A 124 -8.92 -1.60 5.94
C LEU A 124 -7.94 -0.41 5.83
N GLY A 125 -7.95 0.32 4.71
CA GLY A 125 -7.07 1.48 4.54
C GLY A 125 -7.27 2.55 5.62
N ARG A 126 -8.51 2.80 6.04
CA ARG A 126 -8.83 3.72 7.12
C ARG A 126 -8.32 3.20 8.47
N THR A 127 -8.54 1.94 8.77
CA THR A 127 -8.07 1.31 10.01
C THR A 127 -6.55 1.32 10.07
N LEU A 128 -5.88 0.97 8.97
CA LEU A 128 -4.42 0.98 8.84
C LEU A 128 -3.84 2.39 9.11
N MET A 129 -4.42 3.42 8.50
CA MET A 129 -4.01 4.81 8.73
C MET A 129 -4.25 5.25 10.16
N SER A 130 -5.42 4.94 10.74
CA SER A 130 -5.74 5.28 12.15
C SER A 130 -4.73 4.64 13.10
N GLU A 131 -4.39 3.38 12.88
CA GLU A 131 -3.39 2.65 13.68
C GLU A 131 -1.99 3.26 13.51
N GLY A 132 -1.59 3.61 12.28
CA GLY A 132 -0.32 4.28 12.00
C GLY A 132 -0.22 5.65 12.65
N ILE A 133 -1.27 6.47 12.58
CA ILE A 133 -1.34 7.79 13.23
C ILE A 133 -1.21 7.65 14.75
N MET A 134 -1.93 6.71 15.35
CA MET A 134 -1.89 6.46 16.79
C MET A 134 -0.46 6.10 17.24
N ARG A 135 0.19 5.16 16.57
CA ARG A 135 1.56 4.72 16.88
C ARG A 135 2.59 5.81 16.66
N THR A 136 2.44 6.59 15.59
CA THR A 136 3.30 7.74 15.30
C THR A 136 3.20 8.78 16.42
N ARG A 137 1.99 9.11 16.86
CA ARG A 137 1.76 10.05 17.97
C ARG A 137 2.29 9.55 19.30
N ALA A 138 2.31 8.24 19.53
CA ALA A 138 2.89 7.66 20.74
C ALA A 138 4.41 7.85 20.81
N ILE A 139 5.10 7.80 19.67
CA ILE A 139 6.56 8.01 19.59
C ILE A 139 6.91 9.51 19.62
N TRP A 140 6.15 10.34 18.90
CA TRP A 140 6.39 11.80 18.80
C TRP A 140 5.15 12.60 19.22
N PRO A 141 4.86 12.65 20.54
CA PRO A 141 3.68 13.34 21.03
C PRO A 141 3.71 14.84 20.69
N GLY A 142 2.56 15.38 20.30
CA GLY A 142 2.41 16.79 19.96
C GLY A 142 2.99 17.23 18.62
N ARG A 143 3.70 16.36 17.90
CA ARG A 143 4.22 16.70 16.58
C ARG A 143 3.16 16.49 15.48
N PRO A 144 3.05 17.40 14.51
CA PRO A 144 2.27 17.16 13.30
C PRO A 144 2.86 15.99 12.52
N ILE A 145 2.01 15.28 11.80
CA ILE A 145 2.41 14.14 10.94
C ILE A 145 2.22 14.58 9.49
N ARG A 146 3.21 14.32 8.65
CA ARG A 146 3.15 14.61 7.22
C ARG A 146 2.85 13.35 6.40
N VAL A 147 2.09 13.53 5.30
CA VAL A 147 1.84 12.52 4.28
C VAL A 147 2.06 13.17 2.92
N ALA A 148 2.82 12.54 2.04
CA ALA A 148 2.79 12.86 0.62
C ALA A 148 1.65 12.05 -0.01
N ALA A 149 0.53 12.70 -0.26
CA ALA A 149 -0.69 12.04 -0.71
C ALA A 149 -0.90 12.26 -2.21
N GLN A 150 -1.27 11.19 -2.92
CA GLN A 150 -1.78 11.36 -4.28
C GLN A 150 -3.03 12.24 -4.22
N GLN A 151 -3.12 13.25 -5.08
CA GLN A 151 -4.21 14.24 -5.07
C GLN A 151 -5.61 13.61 -5.07
N ARG A 152 -5.80 12.51 -5.80
CA ARG A 152 -7.07 11.75 -5.83
C ARG A 152 -7.50 11.18 -4.47
N LEU A 153 -6.59 11.10 -3.49
CA LEU A 153 -6.84 10.60 -2.15
C LEU A 153 -6.98 11.73 -1.11
N GLU A 154 -6.96 13.00 -1.53
CA GLU A 154 -7.04 14.16 -0.64
C GLU A 154 -8.25 14.09 0.29
N ALA A 155 -9.46 13.79 -0.24
CA ALA A 155 -10.66 13.63 0.57
C ALA A 155 -10.57 12.50 1.59
N PHE A 156 -9.89 11.40 1.25
CA PHE A 156 -9.65 10.31 2.19
C PHE A 156 -8.76 10.76 3.35
N TYR A 157 -7.65 11.44 3.07
CA TYR A 157 -6.75 11.93 4.12
C TYR A 157 -7.39 13.07 4.93
N ALA A 158 -8.16 13.96 4.30
CA ALA A 158 -8.93 14.99 5.01
C ALA A 158 -9.89 14.37 6.03
N SER A 159 -10.56 13.26 5.71
CA SER A 159 -11.45 12.53 6.62
C SER A 159 -10.73 11.89 7.82
N LEU A 160 -9.39 11.83 7.79
CA LEU A 160 -8.52 11.38 8.88
C LEU A 160 -7.89 12.55 9.66
N GLY A 161 -8.27 13.80 9.33
CA GLY A 161 -7.81 15.01 9.99
C GLY A 161 -6.57 15.65 9.39
N PHE A 162 -6.08 15.17 8.24
CA PHE A 162 -5.03 15.84 7.50
C PHE A 162 -5.57 17.09 6.78
N ARG A 163 -4.69 18.07 6.59
CA ARG A 163 -4.97 19.29 5.82
C ARG A 163 -3.90 19.45 4.76
N THR A 164 -4.32 19.88 3.57
CA THR A 164 -3.40 20.19 2.47
C THR A 164 -2.40 21.26 2.91
N ALA A 165 -1.12 20.96 2.75
CA ALA A 165 -0.02 21.80 3.22
C ALA A 165 0.82 22.38 2.07
N SER A 166 0.57 21.97 0.82
CA SER A 166 1.29 22.47 -0.38
C SER A 166 0.36 22.57 -1.57
N ALA A 167 0.73 23.36 -2.57
CA ALA A 167 0.12 23.26 -3.88
C ALA A 167 0.39 21.88 -4.51
N PRO A 168 -0.48 21.38 -5.40
CA PRO A 168 -0.23 20.13 -6.09
C PRO A 168 1.09 20.15 -6.86
N TYR A 169 1.84 19.07 -6.78
CA TYR A 169 3.11 18.87 -7.48
C TYR A 169 3.17 17.47 -8.11
N ALA A 170 3.94 17.32 -9.17
CA ALA A 170 4.14 16.02 -9.80
C ALA A 170 5.31 15.30 -9.14
N GLU A 171 5.08 14.07 -8.67
CA GLU A 171 6.11 13.13 -8.22
C GLU A 171 5.88 11.83 -9.00
N ASP A 172 6.90 11.38 -9.76
CA ASP A 172 6.85 10.17 -10.61
C ASP A 172 5.64 10.10 -11.58
N GLY A 173 5.25 11.26 -12.14
CA GLY A 173 4.12 11.35 -13.07
C GLY A 173 2.74 11.35 -12.42
N ILE A 174 2.65 11.29 -11.09
CA ILE A 174 1.40 11.33 -10.32
C ILE A 174 1.32 12.65 -9.56
N LEU A 175 0.15 13.31 -9.60
CA LEU A 175 -0.08 14.53 -8.81
C LEU A 175 -0.21 14.19 -7.33
N HIS A 176 0.59 14.87 -6.51
CA HIS A 176 0.61 14.81 -5.05
C HIS A 176 0.27 16.16 -4.42
N VAL A 177 -0.18 16.13 -3.17
CA VAL A 177 -0.42 17.28 -2.29
C VAL A 177 0.21 17.06 -0.92
#